data_2b6502cb1aabbe603f78207e0ca015f4
#
_entry.id   2b6502cb1aabbe603f78207e0ca015f4
#
_cell.length_a   1.000
_cell.length_b   1.000
_cell.length_c   1.000
_cell.angle_alpha   90.00
_cell.angle_beta   90.00
_cell.angle_gamma   90.00
#
_symmetry.space_group_name_H-M   'P 1'
#
loop_
_entity.id
_entity.type
_entity.pdbx_description
1 polymer ?
#
loop_
_entity_poly.entity_id
_entity_poly.type
_entity_poly.pdbx_seq_one_letter_code
_entity_poly.pdbx_strand_id
1 'polypeptide(L)'
;MLFYQHWRCHSLIIDKTRILKKYLNQSSLNEDLYPIVKDICENVRLHGDDALRNYNQQFDQVETCNLEVAYQTLENAYNRLDSDLREALQQSHARIQSYQESIKWTKQLGTSDCYELYHPLERVGVYVPGGKASYPSTVLMTVTLAKVAGVKNISVVTPPQLNGIPDIVLAACYISGVDNVYQVGGAQSIAALAYGTETIPK
;
A
#
# COMPACT_ATOMS: atom_id res chain seq x y z
N MET A 1 39.60 1.37 20.21
CA MET A 1 40.07 2.75 20.00
C MET A 1 39.05 3.42 19.08
N LEU A 2 38.05 4.09 19.69
CA LEU A 2 36.90 4.68 19.01
C LEU A 2 37.27 6.10 18.53
N PHE A 3 37.25 6.34 17.22
CA PHE A 3 37.38 7.67 16.66
C PHE A 3 36.01 8.38 16.73
N TYR A 4 35.84 9.26 17.69
CA TYR A 4 34.78 10.26 17.74
C TYR A 4 35.20 11.44 16.85
N GLN A 5 34.67 11.55 15.63
CA GLN A 5 34.79 12.77 14.84
C GLN A 5 33.75 13.79 15.33
N HIS A 6 34.24 14.85 15.95
CA HIS A 6 33.47 16.03 16.34
C HIS A 6 33.11 16.86 15.09
N TRP A 7 31.89 16.72 14.63
CA TRP A 7 31.32 17.71 13.71
C TRP A 7 30.79 18.88 14.55
N ARG A 8 31.53 20.00 14.58
CA ARG A 8 31.04 21.27 15.08
C ARG A 8 30.21 21.94 13.97
N CYS A 9 28.91 21.75 13.98
CA CYS A 9 28.00 22.58 13.24
C CYS A 9 27.63 23.77 14.13
N HIS A 10 28.18 24.94 13.84
CA HIS A 10 27.83 26.20 14.51
C HIS A 10 26.43 26.57 13.99
N SER A 11 25.47 26.70 14.90
CA SER A 11 24.16 27.34 14.78
C SER A 11 22.88 26.53 14.63
N LEU A 12 22.83 25.26 15.05
CA LEU A 12 21.52 24.64 15.34
C LEU A 12 21.54 24.03 16.75
N ILE A 13 21.24 24.84 17.76
CA ILE A 13 20.79 24.29 19.05
C ILE A 13 19.38 23.76 18.82
N ILE A 14 19.29 22.51 18.43
CA ILE A 14 18.01 21.81 18.35
C ILE A 14 17.61 21.51 19.80
N ASP A 15 16.64 22.25 20.32
CA ASP A 15 16.04 21.94 21.61
C ASP A 15 15.29 20.60 21.50
N LYS A 16 15.99 19.53 21.82
CA LYS A 16 15.47 18.16 21.80
C LYS A 16 14.20 18.02 22.64
N THR A 17 14.09 18.78 23.72
CA THR A 17 12.94 18.75 24.63
C THR A 17 11.71 19.35 23.96
N ARG A 18 11.89 20.44 23.19
CA ARG A 18 10.81 21.09 22.44
C ARG A 18 10.32 20.21 21.29
N ILE A 19 11.24 19.54 20.59
CA ILE A 19 10.91 18.60 19.51
C ILE A 19 10.17 17.39 20.08
N LEU A 20 10.70 16.75 21.12
CA LEU A 20 10.05 15.62 21.78
C LEU A 20 8.65 15.98 22.30
N LYS A 21 8.47 17.13 22.97
CA LYS A 21 7.16 17.60 23.41
C LYS A 21 6.20 17.82 22.23
N LYS A 22 6.67 18.36 21.09
CA LYS A 22 5.87 18.52 19.89
C LYS A 22 5.41 17.17 19.31
N TYR A 23 6.28 16.16 19.29
CA TYR A 23 5.94 14.82 18.81
C TYR A 23 5.07 14.03 19.82
N LEU A 24 5.32 14.17 21.13
CA LEU A 24 4.49 13.53 22.15
C LEU A 24 3.08 14.13 22.24
N ASN A 25 2.93 15.45 22.01
CA ASN A 25 1.62 16.09 21.97
C ASN A 25 0.86 15.81 20.64
N GLN A 26 1.51 15.31 19.59
CA GLN A 26 0.83 14.86 18.38
C GLN A 26 0.08 13.53 18.57
N SER A 27 0.38 12.76 19.60
CA SER A 27 -0.38 11.56 19.95
C SER A 27 -1.82 11.85 20.41
N SER A 28 -2.09 13.07 20.90
CA SER A 28 -3.43 13.51 21.29
C SER A 28 -4.36 13.89 20.13
N LEU A 29 -3.79 14.06 18.92
CA LEU A 29 -4.60 14.42 17.72
C LEU A 29 -5.46 13.26 17.18
N ASN A 30 -5.22 12.05 17.64
CA ASN A 30 -5.93 10.87 17.14
C ASN A 30 -7.03 10.36 18.10
N GLU A 31 -7.17 10.92 19.30
CA GLU A 31 -8.16 10.45 20.27
C GLU A 31 -9.60 10.68 19.76
N ASP A 32 -9.85 11.79 19.06
CA ASP A 32 -11.16 12.09 18.47
C ASP A 32 -11.50 11.22 17.27
N LEU A 33 -10.49 10.72 16.54
CA LEU A 33 -10.68 9.87 15.35
C LEU A 33 -10.84 8.39 15.70
N TYR A 34 -10.33 7.98 16.85
CA TYR A 34 -10.35 6.58 17.25
C TYR A 34 -11.77 5.97 17.29
N PRO A 35 -12.78 6.60 17.90
CA PRO A 35 -14.15 6.07 17.89
C PRO A 35 -14.68 5.90 16.47
N ILE A 36 -14.48 6.90 15.60
CA ILE A 36 -14.96 6.89 14.21
C ILE A 36 -14.36 5.72 13.45
N VAL A 37 -13.03 5.55 13.53
CA VAL A 37 -12.34 4.46 12.84
C VAL A 37 -12.76 3.10 13.41
N LYS A 38 -12.94 3.00 14.73
CA LYS A 38 -13.42 1.79 15.38
C LYS A 38 -14.80 1.39 14.87
N ASP A 39 -15.72 2.35 14.78
CA ASP A 39 -17.08 2.11 14.28
C ASP A 39 -17.07 1.66 12.81
N ILE A 40 -16.22 2.27 11.97
CA ILE A 40 -16.03 1.84 10.58
C ILE A 40 -15.53 0.38 10.53
N CYS A 41 -14.50 0.05 11.32
CA CYS A 41 -13.94 -1.30 11.34
C CYS A 41 -14.97 -2.34 11.80
N GLU A 42 -15.76 -2.03 12.85
CA GLU A 42 -16.78 -2.92 13.35
C GLU A 42 -17.93 -3.09 12.34
N ASN A 43 -18.34 -2.01 11.67
CA ASN A 43 -19.37 -2.07 10.63
C ASN A 43 -18.93 -2.95 9.45
N VAL A 44 -17.68 -2.83 9.00
CA VAL A 44 -17.13 -3.71 7.94
C VAL A 44 -17.08 -5.16 8.42
N ARG A 45 -16.68 -5.41 9.67
CA ARG A 45 -16.64 -6.75 10.24
C ARG A 45 -18.02 -7.44 10.29
N LEU A 46 -19.09 -6.66 10.53
CA LEU A 46 -20.45 -7.17 10.66
C LEU A 46 -21.19 -7.28 9.33
N HIS A 47 -20.94 -6.37 8.39
CA HIS A 47 -21.75 -6.22 7.17
C HIS A 47 -20.95 -6.39 5.88
N GLY A 48 -19.65 -6.73 5.95
CA GLY A 48 -18.83 -7.10 4.80
C GLY A 48 -18.89 -6.11 3.64
N ASP A 49 -19.16 -6.65 2.45
CA ASP A 49 -19.22 -5.90 1.20
C ASP A 49 -20.27 -4.78 1.18
N ASP A 50 -21.40 -4.98 1.87
CA ASP A 50 -22.46 -3.96 1.92
C ASP A 50 -21.99 -2.70 2.66
N ALA A 51 -21.23 -2.87 3.75
CA ALA A 51 -20.60 -1.74 4.42
C ALA A 51 -19.62 -1.01 3.49
N LEU A 52 -18.82 -1.73 2.69
CA LEU A 52 -17.88 -1.13 1.75
C LEU A 52 -18.58 -0.31 0.66
N ARG A 53 -19.67 -0.83 0.07
CA ARG A 53 -20.48 -0.11 -0.92
C ARG A 53 -21.09 1.16 -0.34
N ASN A 54 -21.63 1.08 0.89
CA ASN A 54 -22.19 2.24 1.58
C ASN A 54 -21.12 3.31 1.85
N TYR A 55 -19.92 2.93 2.27
CA TYR A 55 -18.82 3.88 2.48
C TYR A 55 -18.29 4.47 1.18
N ASN A 56 -18.21 3.71 0.09
CA ASN A 56 -17.87 4.25 -1.22
C ASN A 56 -18.86 5.33 -1.66
N GLN A 57 -20.17 5.10 -1.45
CA GLN A 57 -21.19 6.11 -1.73
C GLN A 57 -21.07 7.32 -0.78
N GLN A 58 -20.83 7.09 0.50
CA GLN A 58 -20.80 8.16 1.51
C GLN A 58 -19.55 9.05 1.38
N PHE A 59 -18.36 8.45 1.20
CA PHE A 59 -17.10 9.18 1.25
C PHE A 59 -16.59 9.58 -0.12
N ASP A 60 -16.74 8.71 -1.11
CA ASP A 60 -16.21 8.89 -2.46
C ASP A 60 -17.30 9.35 -3.45
N GLN A 61 -18.57 9.32 -3.06
CA GLN A 61 -19.75 9.66 -3.88
C GLN A 61 -19.85 8.79 -5.15
N VAL A 62 -19.37 7.55 -5.06
CA VAL A 62 -19.39 6.58 -6.15
C VAL A 62 -20.23 5.37 -5.76
N GLU A 63 -21.26 5.10 -6.54
CA GLU A 63 -22.02 3.86 -6.42
C GLU A 63 -21.22 2.72 -7.06
N THR A 64 -20.87 1.71 -6.26
CA THR A 64 -19.99 0.62 -6.68
C THR A 64 -20.74 -0.71 -6.62
N CYS A 65 -21.20 -1.22 -7.76
CA CYS A 65 -21.82 -2.55 -7.83
C CYS A 65 -20.79 -3.66 -7.60
N ASN A 66 -19.68 -3.60 -8.32
CA ASN A 66 -18.58 -4.56 -8.18
C ASN A 66 -17.40 -3.91 -7.46
N LEU A 67 -16.99 -4.48 -6.34
CA LEU A 67 -15.81 -4.01 -5.60
C LEU A 67 -14.51 -4.43 -6.30
N GLU A 68 -14.49 -5.58 -6.92
CA GLU A 68 -13.33 -6.10 -7.65
C GLU A 68 -13.25 -5.52 -9.07
N VAL A 69 -12.05 -5.13 -9.46
CA VAL A 69 -11.72 -4.68 -10.82
C VAL A 69 -11.26 -5.88 -11.63
N ALA A 70 -11.98 -6.18 -12.71
CA ALA A 70 -11.62 -7.30 -13.58
C ALA A 70 -10.20 -7.17 -14.14
N TYR A 71 -9.44 -8.27 -14.16
CA TYR A 71 -8.07 -8.28 -14.69
C TYR A 71 -7.96 -7.71 -16.10
N GLN A 72 -8.93 -7.98 -16.96
CA GLN A 72 -9.01 -7.41 -18.31
C GLN A 72 -9.00 -5.87 -18.32
N THR A 73 -9.55 -5.24 -17.28
CA THR A 73 -9.53 -3.77 -17.14
C THR A 73 -8.11 -3.26 -16.91
N LEU A 74 -7.28 -3.99 -16.16
CA LEU A 74 -5.87 -3.65 -15.93
C LEU A 74 -5.08 -3.73 -17.24
N GLU A 75 -5.26 -4.82 -18.00
CA GLU A 75 -4.62 -5.03 -19.30
C GLU A 75 -5.04 -3.96 -20.30
N ASN A 76 -6.34 -3.66 -20.38
CA ASN A 76 -6.86 -2.61 -21.25
C ASN A 76 -6.30 -1.23 -20.89
N ALA A 77 -6.18 -0.93 -19.58
CA ALA A 77 -5.57 0.33 -19.12
C ALA A 77 -4.09 0.43 -19.53
N TYR A 78 -3.33 -0.66 -19.37
CA TYR A 78 -1.95 -0.72 -19.86
C TYR A 78 -1.84 -0.48 -21.37
N ASN A 79 -2.73 -1.08 -22.17
CA ASN A 79 -2.73 -0.94 -23.62
C ASN A 79 -3.14 0.46 -24.11
N ARG A 80 -3.93 1.21 -23.31
CA ARG A 80 -4.34 2.59 -23.61
C ARG A 80 -3.25 3.64 -23.33
N LEU A 81 -2.24 3.31 -22.51
CA LEU A 81 -1.15 4.26 -22.25
C LEU A 81 -0.36 4.53 -23.54
N ASP A 82 0.14 5.77 -23.66
CA ASP A 82 1.13 6.08 -24.70
C ASP A 82 2.42 5.26 -24.48
N SER A 83 3.22 5.13 -25.57
CA SER A 83 4.41 4.31 -25.58
C SER A 83 5.45 4.75 -24.55
N ASP A 84 5.65 6.07 -24.42
CA ASP A 84 6.71 6.64 -23.59
C ASP A 84 6.40 6.42 -22.10
N LEU A 85 5.12 6.61 -21.71
CA LEU A 85 4.67 6.39 -20.34
C LEU A 85 4.70 4.90 -19.98
N ARG A 86 4.33 4.04 -20.93
CA ARG A 86 4.40 2.58 -20.75
C ARG A 86 5.84 2.12 -20.55
N GLU A 87 6.76 2.60 -21.37
CA GLU A 87 8.18 2.29 -21.26
C GLU A 87 8.76 2.82 -19.93
N ALA A 88 8.41 4.03 -19.52
CA ALA A 88 8.84 4.60 -18.23
C ALA A 88 8.39 3.78 -17.03
N LEU A 89 7.13 3.28 -17.02
CA LEU A 89 6.63 2.40 -15.97
C LEU A 89 7.36 1.05 -15.96
N GLN A 90 7.60 0.45 -17.12
CA GLN A 90 8.32 -0.82 -17.25
C GLN A 90 9.78 -0.68 -16.76
N GLN A 91 10.46 0.39 -17.17
CA GLN A 91 11.84 0.65 -16.71
C GLN A 91 11.88 0.88 -15.20
N SER A 92 10.91 1.61 -14.65
CA SER A 92 10.82 1.86 -13.21
C SER A 92 10.60 0.55 -12.45
N HIS A 93 9.66 -0.29 -12.92
CA HIS A 93 9.43 -1.61 -12.36
C HIS A 93 10.69 -2.47 -12.37
N ALA A 94 11.38 -2.57 -13.52
CA ALA A 94 12.58 -3.39 -13.66
C ALA A 94 13.72 -2.93 -12.72
N ARG A 95 13.91 -1.62 -12.55
CA ARG A 95 14.91 -1.06 -11.62
C ARG A 95 14.57 -1.39 -10.16
N ILE A 96 13.30 -1.25 -9.77
CA ILE A 96 12.84 -1.59 -8.41
C ILE A 96 13.03 -3.08 -8.17
N GLN A 97 12.61 -3.92 -9.11
CA GLN A 97 12.76 -5.37 -9.01
C GLN A 97 14.23 -5.77 -8.84
N SER A 98 15.10 -5.30 -9.73
CA SER A 98 16.55 -5.59 -9.66
C SER A 98 17.16 -5.17 -8.32
N TYR A 99 16.79 -4.00 -7.81
CA TYR A 99 17.26 -3.54 -6.51
C TYR A 99 16.76 -4.47 -5.39
N GLN A 100 15.48 -4.79 -5.36
CA GLN A 100 14.90 -5.66 -4.32
C GLN A 100 15.48 -7.08 -4.36
N GLU A 101 15.73 -7.61 -5.55
CA GLU A 101 16.40 -8.90 -5.73
C GLU A 101 17.83 -8.88 -5.19
N SER A 102 18.55 -7.76 -5.36
CA SER A 102 19.94 -7.62 -4.90
C SER A 102 20.08 -7.60 -3.37
N ILE A 103 19.04 -7.12 -2.66
CA ILE A 103 19.03 -7.03 -1.20
C ILE A 103 18.24 -8.16 -0.53
N LYS A 104 17.60 -9.03 -1.32
CA LYS A 104 16.82 -10.15 -0.79
C LYS A 104 17.72 -11.15 -0.06
N TRP A 105 17.34 -11.46 1.17
CA TRP A 105 17.99 -12.54 1.92
C TRP A 105 17.61 -13.90 1.33
N THR A 106 18.58 -14.57 0.73
CA THR A 106 18.39 -15.88 0.09
C THR A 106 19.11 -17.01 0.80
N LYS A 107 19.93 -16.69 1.81
CA LYS A 107 20.74 -17.66 2.52
C LYS A 107 20.38 -17.66 4.00
N GLN A 108 20.47 -18.84 4.61
CA GLN A 108 20.49 -18.97 6.05
C GLN A 108 21.70 -18.20 6.59
N LEU A 109 21.44 -17.20 7.46
CA LEU A 109 22.48 -16.45 8.14
C LEU A 109 22.65 -17.00 9.55
N GLY A 110 23.90 -17.19 9.94
CA GLY A 110 24.23 -17.64 11.29
C GLY A 110 25.13 -18.87 11.30
N THR A 111 25.21 -19.50 12.48
CA THR A 111 25.97 -20.73 12.73
C THR A 111 25.06 -21.95 12.63
N SER A 112 25.62 -23.16 12.78
CA SER A 112 24.83 -24.41 12.86
C SER A 112 23.79 -24.38 14.00
N ASP A 113 24.05 -23.64 15.05
CA ASP A 113 23.25 -23.66 16.29
C ASP A 113 22.35 -22.42 16.44
N CYS A 114 22.60 -21.35 15.66
CA CYS A 114 21.82 -20.12 15.67
C CYS A 114 21.77 -19.50 14.28
N TYR A 115 20.57 -19.36 13.70
CA TYR A 115 20.38 -18.85 12.36
C TYR A 115 19.03 -18.11 12.22
N GLU A 116 18.97 -17.24 11.22
CA GLU A 116 17.75 -16.52 10.84
C GLU A 116 17.06 -17.25 9.67
N LEU A 117 15.73 -17.37 9.79
CA LEU A 117 14.87 -17.89 8.73
C LEU A 117 13.90 -16.80 8.28
N TYR A 118 13.79 -16.62 6.96
CA TYR A 118 12.86 -15.68 6.33
C TYR A 118 11.81 -16.47 5.56
N HIS A 119 10.56 -16.29 5.95
CA HIS A 119 9.42 -16.88 5.26
C HIS A 119 8.57 -15.77 4.65
N PRO A 120 8.15 -15.89 3.38
CA PRO A 120 7.21 -14.94 2.79
C PRO A 120 5.85 -15.02 3.50
N LEU A 121 5.16 -13.89 3.57
CA LEU A 121 3.75 -13.87 3.95
C LEU A 121 2.93 -14.55 2.85
N GLU A 122 1.83 -15.20 3.21
CA GLU A 122 0.95 -15.82 2.23
C GLU A 122 0.19 -14.79 1.42
N ARG A 123 -0.30 -13.74 2.09
CA ARG A 123 -1.13 -12.67 1.51
C ARG A 123 -0.68 -11.32 2.01
N VAL A 124 -0.79 -10.32 1.15
CA VAL A 124 -0.50 -8.91 1.47
C VAL A 124 -1.55 -8.03 0.82
N GLY A 125 -2.08 -7.09 1.59
CA GLY A 125 -2.91 -5.99 1.10
C GLY A 125 -2.08 -4.72 0.96
N VAL A 126 -2.22 -4.03 -0.17
CA VAL A 126 -1.54 -2.77 -0.49
C VAL A 126 -2.59 -1.67 -0.64
N TYR A 127 -2.49 -0.64 0.17
CA TYR A 127 -3.32 0.56 0.02
C TYR A 127 -2.65 1.57 -0.91
N VAL A 128 -3.32 1.90 -2.00
CA VAL A 128 -2.88 2.93 -2.95
C VAL A 128 -3.79 4.15 -2.81
N PRO A 129 -3.26 5.32 -2.42
CA PRO A 129 -4.08 6.51 -2.28
C PRO A 129 -4.74 6.91 -3.60
N GLY A 130 -5.97 7.40 -3.50
CA GLY A 130 -6.70 8.03 -4.60
C GLY A 130 -6.74 9.55 -4.44
N GLY A 131 -7.59 10.21 -5.24
CA GLY A 131 -7.87 11.65 -5.17
C GLY A 131 -7.22 12.46 -6.29
N LYS A 132 -6.69 13.66 -5.98
CA LYS A 132 -6.21 14.62 -6.99
C LYS A 132 -4.98 14.17 -7.77
N ALA A 133 -4.17 13.29 -7.20
CA ALA A 133 -2.96 12.77 -7.83
C ALA A 133 -3.05 11.26 -7.99
N SER A 134 -2.43 10.72 -9.05
CA SER A 134 -2.28 9.28 -9.26
C SER A 134 -0.95 8.82 -8.67
N TYR A 135 -0.95 7.64 -8.02
CA TYR A 135 0.23 7.11 -7.33
C TYR A 135 0.69 5.75 -7.89
N PRO A 136 1.06 5.65 -9.17
CA PRO A 136 1.58 4.42 -9.77
C PRO A 136 2.87 3.95 -9.08
N SER A 137 3.67 4.89 -8.58
CA SER A 137 4.91 4.59 -7.84
C SER A 137 4.65 3.81 -6.56
N THR A 138 3.53 4.08 -5.84
CA THR A 138 3.15 3.30 -4.66
C THR A 138 2.90 1.85 -5.04
N VAL A 139 2.19 1.60 -6.15
CA VAL A 139 1.97 0.24 -6.67
C VAL A 139 3.31 -0.44 -6.97
N LEU A 140 4.14 0.20 -7.82
CA LEU A 140 5.42 -0.37 -8.25
C LEU A 140 6.34 -0.67 -7.06
N MET A 141 6.44 0.24 -6.08
CA MET A 141 7.35 0.08 -4.95
C MET A 141 6.88 -0.97 -3.94
N THR A 142 5.58 -1.13 -3.73
CA THR A 142 5.05 -2.06 -2.73
C THR A 142 4.79 -3.45 -3.29
N VAL A 143 4.13 -3.54 -4.45
CA VAL A 143 3.79 -4.81 -5.07
C VAL A 143 5.04 -5.55 -5.55
N THR A 144 5.97 -4.84 -6.22
CA THR A 144 7.22 -5.46 -6.68
C THR A 144 8.05 -6.00 -5.52
N LEU A 145 8.12 -5.25 -4.40
CA LEU A 145 8.77 -5.74 -3.18
C LEU A 145 8.11 -7.03 -2.68
N ALA A 146 6.78 -7.06 -2.59
CA ALA A 146 6.04 -8.22 -2.13
C ALA A 146 6.25 -9.43 -3.05
N LYS A 147 6.24 -9.25 -4.38
CA LYS A 147 6.53 -10.33 -5.36
C LYS A 147 7.96 -10.86 -5.19
N VAL A 148 8.96 -9.97 -5.08
CA VAL A 148 10.36 -10.38 -4.86
C VAL A 148 10.50 -11.10 -3.52
N ALA A 149 9.81 -10.68 -2.47
CA ALA A 149 9.79 -11.36 -1.18
C ALA A 149 9.16 -12.76 -1.25
N GLY A 150 8.41 -13.09 -2.31
CA GLY A 150 7.81 -14.41 -2.51
C GLY A 150 6.36 -14.51 -2.02
N VAL A 151 5.69 -13.37 -1.82
CA VAL A 151 4.26 -13.33 -1.47
C VAL A 151 3.44 -13.86 -2.66
N LYS A 152 2.52 -14.78 -2.38
CA LYS A 152 1.74 -15.48 -3.42
C LYS A 152 0.49 -14.72 -3.83
N ASN A 153 -0.16 -14.05 -2.87
CA ASN A 153 -1.42 -13.34 -3.11
C ASN A 153 -1.26 -11.87 -2.71
N ILE A 154 -1.32 -10.97 -3.66
CA ILE A 154 -1.19 -9.54 -3.44
C ILE A 154 -2.44 -8.84 -3.93
N SER A 155 -3.17 -8.23 -3.00
CA SER A 155 -4.37 -7.44 -3.26
C SER A 155 -4.07 -5.96 -3.14
N VAL A 156 -4.49 -5.17 -4.12
CA VAL A 156 -4.44 -3.72 -4.08
C VAL A 156 -5.83 -3.18 -3.78
N VAL A 157 -5.92 -2.25 -2.83
CA VAL A 157 -7.13 -1.45 -2.58
C VAL A 157 -6.85 0.01 -2.91
N THR A 158 -7.77 0.67 -3.59
CA THR A 158 -7.69 2.08 -3.94
C THR A 158 -9.09 2.69 -3.99
N PRO A 159 -9.29 3.94 -3.51
CA PRO A 159 -10.60 4.57 -3.53
C PRO A 159 -11.20 4.60 -4.94
N PRO A 160 -12.51 4.32 -5.09
CA PRO A 160 -13.19 4.53 -6.35
C PRO A 160 -13.18 6.02 -6.72
N GLN A 161 -13.29 6.33 -8.01
CA GLN A 161 -13.37 7.70 -8.50
C GLN A 161 -14.50 7.82 -9.52
N LEU A 162 -15.13 8.99 -9.63
CA LEU A 162 -16.24 9.23 -10.54
C LEU A 162 -15.91 8.87 -12.00
N ASN A 163 -14.67 9.11 -12.41
CA ASN A 163 -14.19 8.78 -13.77
C ASN A 163 -13.45 7.43 -13.84
N GLY A 164 -13.60 6.59 -12.83
CA GLY A 164 -12.85 5.34 -12.67
C GLY A 164 -11.44 5.52 -12.13
N ILE A 165 -10.81 4.42 -11.77
CA ILE A 165 -9.41 4.40 -11.34
C ILE A 165 -8.52 4.81 -12.53
N PRO A 166 -7.57 5.75 -12.36
CA PRO A 166 -6.71 6.21 -13.46
C PRO A 166 -5.94 5.07 -14.15
N ASP A 167 -5.91 5.09 -15.48
CA ASP A 167 -5.24 4.06 -16.28
C ASP A 167 -3.79 3.81 -15.88
N ILE A 168 -3.07 4.86 -15.50
CA ILE A 168 -1.67 4.74 -15.06
C ILE A 168 -1.52 3.89 -13.77
N VAL A 169 -2.51 3.92 -12.86
CA VAL A 169 -2.51 3.11 -11.64
C VAL A 169 -2.85 1.66 -11.97
N LEU A 170 -3.87 1.43 -12.80
CA LEU A 170 -4.26 0.09 -13.26
C LEU A 170 -3.13 -0.57 -14.07
N ALA A 171 -2.47 0.20 -14.95
CA ALA A 171 -1.31 -0.27 -15.70
C ALA A 171 -0.11 -0.62 -14.81
N ALA A 172 0.13 0.15 -13.74
CA ALA A 172 1.15 -0.19 -12.75
C ALA A 172 0.80 -1.49 -12.01
N CYS A 173 -0.48 -1.71 -11.68
CA CYS A 173 -0.95 -2.99 -11.13
C CYS A 173 -0.71 -4.16 -12.10
N TYR A 174 -1.03 -3.95 -13.39
CA TYR A 174 -0.78 -4.95 -14.44
C TYR A 174 0.70 -5.31 -14.57
N ILE A 175 1.56 -4.30 -14.70
CA ILE A 175 3.04 -4.47 -14.84
C ILE A 175 3.63 -5.18 -13.61
N SER A 176 3.17 -4.84 -12.40
CA SER A 176 3.69 -5.42 -11.16
C SER A 176 3.16 -6.83 -10.88
N GLY A 177 2.16 -7.30 -11.64
CA GLY A 177 1.58 -8.63 -11.47
C GLY A 177 0.73 -8.76 -10.21
N VAL A 178 -0.12 -7.77 -9.93
CA VAL A 178 -1.10 -7.82 -8.83
C VAL A 178 -2.10 -8.95 -9.08
N ASP A 179 -2.49 -9.66 -8.03
CA ASP A 179 -3.45 -10.76 -8.16
C ASP A 179 -4.90 -10.23 -8.18
N ASN A 180 -5.22 -9.26 -7.31
CA ASN A 180 -6.56 -8.65 -7.24
C ASN A 180 -6.45 -7.13 -7.03
N VAL A 181 -7.38 -6.39 -7.61
CA VAL A 181 -7.55 -4.94 -7.38
C VAL A 181 -8.98 -4.68 -6.94
N TYR A 182 -9.16 -3.94 -5.84
CA TYR A 182 -10.46 -3.59 -5.31
C TYR A 182 -10.62 -2.07 -5.24
N GLN A 183 -11.76 -1.58 -5.71
CA GLN A 183 -12.12 -0.18 -5.67
C GLN A 183 -12.81 0.18 -4.35
N VAL A 184 -11.99 0.27 -3.31
CA VAL A 184 -12.40 0.67 -1.96
C VAL A 184 -11.24 1.40 -1.28
N GLY A 185 -11.53 2.50 -0.60
CA GLY A 185 -10.54 3.36 0.06
C GLY A 185 -10.73 3.44 1.57
N GLY A 186 -10.07 4.40 2.21
CA GLY A 186 -10.25 4.75 3.60
C GLY A 186 -9.97 3.64 4.62
N ALA A 187 -10.42 3.85 5.86
CA ALA A 187 -10.27 2.90 6.95
C ALA A 187 -11.03 1.59 6.69
N GLN A 188 -12.15 1.66 5.96
CA GLN A 188 -12.96 0.51 5.60
C GLN A 188 -12.21 -0.49 4.71
N SER A 189 -11.34 -0.03 3.81
CA SER A 189 -10.52 -0.92 2.99
C SER A 189 -9.48 -1.69 3.81
N ILE A 190 -8.89 -1.04 4.80
CA ILE A 190 -7.94 -1.69 5.72
C ILE A 190 -8.66 -2.71 6.60
N ALA A 191 -9.87 -2.36 7.08
CA ALA A 191 -10.71 -3.30 7.83
C ALA A 191 -11.07 -4.53 6.98
N ALA A 192 -11.44 -4.33 5.70
CA ALA A 192 -11.76 -5.42 4.77
C ALA A 192 -10.56 -6.35 4.55
N LEU A 193 -9.37 -5.82 4.33
CA LEU A 193 -8.14 -6.61 4.19
C LEU A 193 -7.80 -7.39 5.48
N ALA A 194 -8.11 -6.82 6.65
CA ALA A 194 -7.79 -7.43 7.94
C ALA A 194 -8.79 -8.51 8.36
N TYR A 195 -10.08 -8.31 8.11
CA TYR A 195 -11.13 -9.24 8.54
C TYR A 195 -11.57 -10.21 7.44
N GLY A 196 -11.42 -9.81 6.18
CA GLY A 196 -12.06 -10.44 5.04
C GLY A 196 -13.51 -9.98 4.86
N THR A 197 -14.02 -10.06 3.65
CA THR A 197 -15.42 -9.87 3.28
C THR A 197 -15.82 -10.94 2.28
N GLU A 198 -17.01 -10.88 1.69
CA GLU A 198 -17.46 -11.81 0.66
C GLU A 198 -16.57 -11.75 -0.59
N THR A 199 -16.10 -10.53 -0.95
CA THR A 199 -15.28 -10.30 -2.15
C THR A 199 -13.79 -10.20 -1.82
N ILE A 200 -13.41 -9.57 -0.69
CA ILE A 200 -12.02 -9.31 -0.33
C ILE A 200 -11.51 -10.39 0.64
N PRO A 201 -10.55 -11.22 0.23
CA PRO A 201 -9.99 -12.25 1.11
C PRO A 201 -9.16 -11.62 2.24
N LYS A 202 -9.25 -12.25 3.42
CA LYS A 202 -8.42 -11.92 4.58
C LYS A 202 -6.95 -12.23 4.31
#